data_dd0fe6022654f211b9e3707577ca1688
#
_entry.id   dd0fe6022654f211b9e3707577ca1688
#
_cell.length_a   1.000
_cell.length_b   1.000
_cell.length_c   1.000
_cell.angle_alpha   90.00
_cell.angle_beta   90.00
_cell.angle_gamma   90.00
#
_symmetry.space_group_name_H-M   'P 1'
#
loop_
_entity.id
_entity.type
_entity.pdbx_description
1 polymer ?
#
loop_
_entity_poly.entity_id
_entity_poly.type
_entity_poly.pdbx_seq_one_letter_code
_entity_poly.pdbx_strand_id
1 'polypeptide(L)'
;MLPTPNYKLNALDVEKSVYPPSEDTFLLLDALEADKDELRELRPTISIEIGSGSGVVTAFLRQMLSDIPLFFSFCTDLNRQALKCTKRTGEMNSLDFSLVDTVQCDLLEAFNVDRLSGKIDLILFNPPYVPSTDEEIGPTTSECNEDSLYYAGGHNGRRVMERILSKVQDWLSPGGAFYLVALKENDVHDILRNYSNALKGTIALERRCGIEHLFVLKFIRRPDK
;
A
#
# COMPACT_ATOMS: atom_id res chain seq x y z
N MET A 1 19.82 3.05 8.48
CA MET A 1 18.71 2.10 8.42
C MET A 1 17.86 2.28 9.65
N LEU A 2 16.60 2.64 9.45
CA LEU A 2 15.63 2.77 10.55
C LEU A 2 15.23 1.37 11.06
N PRO A 3 14.96 1.21 12.35
CA PRO A 3 14.47 -0.08 12.85
C PRO A 3 13.05 -0.35 12.31
N THR A 4 12.78 -1.61 12.00
CA THR A 4 11.41 -2.05 11.71
C THR A 4 10.51 -1.74 12.92
N PRO A 5 9.33 -1.13 12.73
CA PRO A 5 8.40 -0.88 13.83
C PRO A 5 8.04 -2.16 14.58
N ASN A 6 7.76 -2.02 15.86
CA ASN A 6 7.24 -3.12 16.67
C ASN A 6 5.83 -3.49 16.17
N TYR A 7 5.61 -4.75 15.85
CA TYR A 7 4.29 -5.28 15.50
C TYR A 7 4.09 -6.64 16.16
N LYS A 8 2.85 -6.99 16.42
CA LYS A 8 2.51 -8.28 17.01
C LYS A 8 1.14 -8.74 16.50
N LEU A 9 1.15 -9.84 15.79
CA LEU A 9 -0.08 -10.57 15.47
C LEU A 9 -0.45 -11.48 16.63
N ASN A 10 -1.70 -11.41 17.10
CA ASN A 10 -2.24 -12.33 18.08
C ASN A 10 -3.03 -13.48 17.40
N ALA A 11 -3.51 -14.45 18.17
CA ALA A 11 -4.22 -15.61 17.63
C ALA A 11 -5.48 -15.21 16.82
N LEU A 12 -6.20 -14.17 17.23
CA LEU A 12 -7.37 -13.67 16.52
C LEU A 12 -7.00 -13.02 15.19
N ASP A 13 -5.85 -12.33 15.11
CA ASP A 13 -5.38 -11.74 13.85
C ASP A 13 -5.08 -12.84 12.83
N VAL A 14 -4.43 -13.91 13.27
CA VAL A 14 -4.14 -15.08 12.43
C VAL A 14 -5.43 -15.78 12.01
N GLU A 15 -6.35 -16.04 12.96
CA GLU A 15 -7.66 -16.66 12.71
C GLU A 15 -8.49 -15.84 11.70
N LYS A 16 -8.40 -14.53 11.75
CA LYS A 16 -9.09 -13.59 10.85
C LYS A 16 -8.23 -13.13 9.68
N SER A 17 -7.24 -13.92 9.33
CA SER A 17 -6.44 -13.77 8.12
C SER A 17 -5.83 -12.37 7.94
N VAL A 18 -5.29 -11.78 9.02
CA VAL A 18 -4.47 -10.57 8.89
C VAL A 18 -3.12 -10.96 8.29
N TYR A 19 -2.78 -10.37 7.15
CA TYR A 19 -1.51 -10.66 6.47
C TYR A 19 -0.30 -10.38 7.38
N PRO A 20 0.54 -11.37 7.66
CA PRO A 20 1.75 -11.17 8.42
C PRO A 20 2.80 -10.44 7.57
N PRO A 21 3.52 -9.43 8.08
CA PRO A 21 4.62 -8.81 7.36
C PRO A 21 5.61 -9.86 6.86
N SER A 22 5.94 -9.80 5.59
CA SER A 22 6.83 -10.73 4.89
C SER A 22 7.84 -9.95 4.03
N GLU A 23 8.58 -10.64 3.16
CA GLU A 23 9.65 -10.07 2.34
C GLU A 23 9.16 -8.90 1.46
N ASP A 24 7.94 -8.96 0.95
CA ASP A 24 7.29 -7.92 0.19
C ASP A 24 7.04 -6.65 1.01
N THR A 25 6.56 -6.84 2.25
CA THR A 25 6.36 -5.75 3.20
C THR A 25 7.70 -5.08 3.53
N PHE A 26 8.72 -5.87 3.85
CA PHE A 26 10.05 -5.34 4.17
C PHE A 26 10.72 -4.68 2.95
N LEU A 27 10.50 -5.19 1.74
CA LEU A 27 10.97 -4.55 0.52
C LEU A 27 10.34 -3.16 0.33
N LEU A 28 9.04 -3.01 0.66
CA LEU A 28 8.37 -1.70 0.61
C LEU A 28 8.96 -0.75 1.66
N LEU A 29 9.26 -1.21 2.89
CA LEU A 29 9.94 -0.38 3.88
C LEU A 29 11.30 0.09 3.39
N ASP A 30 12.09 -0.80 2.82
CA ASP A 30 13.43 -0.48 2.30
C ASP A 30 13.38 0.52 1.13
N ALA A 31 12.37 0.40 0.25
CA ALA A 31 12.15 1.35 -0.84
C ALA A 31 11.78 2.74 -0.31
N LEU A 32 10.91 2.82 0.71
CA LEU A 32 10.57 4.09 1.36
C LEU A 32 11.78 4.71 2.06
N GLU A 33 12.62 3.89 2.72
CA GLU A 33 13.84 4.38 3.36
C GLU A 33 14.86 4.90 2.34
N ALA A 34 15.00 4.21 1.20
CA ALA A 34 15.88 4.66 0.12
C ALA A 34 15.47 6.03 -0.43
N ASP A 35 14.17 6.31 -0.50
CA ASP A 35 13.60 7.56 -0.99
C ASP A 35 13.35 8.59 0.13
N LYS A 36 13.85 8.36 1.35
CA LYS A 36 13.55 9.18 2.53
C LYS A 36 13.76 10.68 2.32
N ASP A 37 14.87 11.06 1.70
CA ASP A 37 15.19 12.47 1.51
C ASP A 37 14.24 13.12 0.50
N GLU A 38 13.88 12.42 -0.59
CA GLU A 38 12.89 12.86 -1.55
C GLU A 38 11.50 12.99 -0.92
N LEU A 39 11.11 12.02 -0.08
CA LEU A 39 9.84 12.06 0.65
C LEU A 39 9.79 13.19 1.68
N ARG A 40 10.91 13.56 2.30
CA ARG A 40 11.01 14.73 3.17
C ARG A 40 10.91 16.04 2.40
N GLU A 41 11.54 16.13 1.22
CA GLU A 41 11.44 17.29 0.36
C GLU A 41 10.01 17.50 -0.17
N LEU A 42 9.29 16.42 -0.44
CA LEU A 42 7.87 16.46 -0.82
C LEU A 42 7.00 17.12 0.28
N ARG A 43 7.40 17.00 1.57
CA ARG A 43 6.65 17.50 2.74
C ARG A 43 5.17 17.07 2.71
N PRO A 44 4.89 15.77 2.68
CA PRO A 44 3.54 15.28 2.50
C PRO A 44 2.63 15.76 3.63
N THR A 45 1.38 16.06 3.28
CA THR A 45 0.32 16.41 4.20
C THR A 45 -0.68 15.28 4.38
N ILE A 46 -0.90 14.48 3.33
CA ILE A 46 -1.82 13.34 3.36
C ILE A 46 -1.15 12.11 2.74
N SER A 47 -1.15 11.00 3.49
CA SER A 47 -0.86 9.68 2.94
C SER A 47 -2.03 8.72 3.11
N ILE A 48 -2.13 7.75 2.20
CA ILE A 48 -3.06 6.61 2.31
C ILE A 48 -2.29 5.31 2.10
N GLU A 49 -2.38 4.38 3.06
CA GLU A 49 -1.99 3.00 2.88
C GLU A 49 -3.25 2.18 2.56
N ILE A 50 -3.26 1.54 1.39
CA ILE A 50 -4.34 0.66 0.95
C ILE A 50 -3.99 -0.78 1.37
N GLY A 51 -4.91 -1.45 2.07
CA GLY A 51 -4.66 -2.79 2.61
C GLY A 51 -3.60 -2.77 3.72
N SER A 52 -3.84 -2.02 4.80
CA SER A 52 -2.83 -1.78 5.84
C SER A 52 -2.40 -3.01 6.64
N GLY A 53 -3.21 -4.08 6.64
CA GLY A 53 -2.87 -5.35 7.27
C GLY A 53 -2.40 -5.21 8.71
N SER A 54 -1.12 -5.48 8.94
CA SER A 54 -0.48 -5.34 10.26
C SER A 54 -0.26 -3.88 10.70
N GLY A 55 -0.29 -2.91 9.79
CA GLY A 55 -0.01 -1.49 10.04
C GLY A 55 1.48 -1.13 10.12
N VAL A 56 2.38 -2.07 9.81
CA VAL A 56 3.82 -1.86 9.95
C VAL A 56 4.35 -0.81 8.96
N VAL A 57 3.78 -0.72 7.74
CA VAL A 57 4.22 0.22 6.71
C VAL A 57 3.86 1.65 7.11
N THR A 58 2.61 1.91 7.51
CA THR A 58 2.22 3.23 8.04
C THR A 58 3.03 3.60 9.28
N ALA A 59 3.26 2.67 10.21
CA ALA A 59 4.09 2.95 11.39
C ALA A 59 5.51 3.34 11.00
N PHE A 60 6.12 2.65 10.04
CA PHE A 60 7.44 2.97 9.51
C PHE A 60 7.48 4.35 8.84
N LEU A 61 6.54 4.63 7.94
CA LEU A 61 6.42 5.92 7.26
C LEU A 61 6.30 7.07 8.26
N ARG A 62 5.45 6.91 9.27
CA ARG A 62 5.25 7.91 10.33
C ARG A 62 6.50 8.15 11.17
N GLN A 63 7.25 7.10 11.51
CA GLN A 63 8.53 7.23 12.22
C GLN A 63 9.57 7.93 11.35
N MET A 64 9.66 7.55 10.07
CA MET A 64 10.61 8.10 9.12
C MET A 64 10.40 9.60 8.86
N LEU A 65 9.14 10.05 8.85
CA LEU A 65 8.71 11.43 8.57
C LEU A 65 8.19 12.14 9.83
N SER A 66 8.67 11.74 11.02
CA SER A 66 8.19 12.27 12.31
C SER A 66 8.47 13.77 12.52
N ASP A 67 9.39 14.34 11.77
CA ASP A 67 9.71 15.77 11.76
C ASP A 67 8.79 16.62 10.88
N ILE A 68 7.88 16.00 10.09
CA ILE A 68 6.90 16.71 9.27
C ILE A 68 5.65 16.98 10.12
N PRO A 69 5.33 18.25 10.44
CA PRO A 69 4.15 18.58 11.20
C PRO A 69 2.88 18.42 10.34
N LEU A 70 1.76 18.10 10.98
CA LEU A 70 0.43 17.98 10.33
C LEU A 70 0.39 17.03 9.13
N PHE A 71 1.13 15.93 9.21
CA PHE A 71 1.11 14.85 8.25
C PHE A 71 0.05 13.82 8.65
N PHE A 72 -1.07 13.79 7.93
CA PHE A 72 -2.19 12.86 8.18
C PHE A 72 -1.99 11.56 7.40
N SER A 73 -2.21 10.42 8.05
CA SER A 73 -2.14 9.10 7.44
C SER A 73 -3.48 8.37 7.57
N PHE A 74 -4.03 7.95 6.46
CA PHE A 74 -5.20 7.08 6.42
C PHE A 74 -4.77 5.67 6.09
N CYS A 75 -5.36 4.68 6.79
CA CYS A 75 -5.14 3.27 6.54
C CYS A 75 -6.46 2.63 6.12
N THR A 76 -6.55 2.07 4.92
CA THR A 76 -7.75 1.34 4.49
C THR A 76 -7.52 -0.15 4.50
N ASP A 77 -8.57 -0.91 4.75
CA ASP A 77 -8.55 -2.37 4.62
C ASP A 77 -10.01 -2.88 4.52
N LEU A 78 -10.23 -3.96 3.78
CA LEU A 78 -11.50 -4.69 3.78
C LEU A 78 -11.71 -5.41 5.11
N ASN A 79 -10.61 -5.93 5.66
CA ASN A 79 -10.60 -6.70 6.88
C ASN A 79 -10.61 -5.80 8.12
N ARG A 80 -11.73 -5.78 8.83
CA ARG A 80 -11.86 -5.01 10.08
C ARG A 80 -10.83 -5.41 11.13
N GLN A 81 -10.38 -6.68 11.15
CA GLN A 81 -9.38 -7.13 12.11
C GLN A 81 -7.98 -6.57 11.77
N ALA A 82 -7.66 -6.44 10.48
CA ALA A 82 -6.45 -5.75 10.03
C ALA A 82 -6.40 -4.30 10.53
N LEU A 83 -7.50 -3.54 10.44
CA LEU A 83 -7.57 -2.18 10.97
C LEU A 83 -7.36 -2.11 12.48
N LYS A 84 -7.85 -3.09 13.24
CA LYS A 84 -7.55 -3.19 14.68
C LYS A 84 -6.08 -3.52 14.93
N CYS A 85 -5.49 -4.37 14.09
CA CYS A 85 -4.07 -4.67 14.14
C CYS A 85 -3.23 -3.41 13.84
N THR A 86 -3.59 -2.66 12.80
CA THR A 86 -2.96 -1.37 12.45
C THR A 86 -2.98 -0.40 13.63
N LYS A 87 -4.12 -0.23 14.31
CA LYS A 87 -4.21 0.62 15.51
C LYS A 87 -3.26 0.14 16.62
N ARG A 88 -3.28 -1.15 16.92
CA ARG A 88 -2.41 -1.74 17.93
C ARG A 88 -0.92 -1.57 17.61
N THR A 89 -0.54 -1.76 16.34
CA THR A 89 0.84 -1.51 15.88
C THR A 89 1.21 -0.04 16.07
N GLY A 90 0.30 0.88 15.75
CA GLY A 90 0.50 2.31 16.02
C GLY A 90 0.72 2.60 17.51
N GLU A 91 -0.09 2.03 18.40
CA GLU A 91 0.06 2.17 19.87
C GLU A 91 1.43 1.65 20.35
N MET A 92 1.86 0.49 19.84
CA MET A 92 3.18 -0.09 20.19
C MET A 92 4.36 0.79 19.76
N ASN A 93 4.16 1.65 18.77
CA ASN A 93 5.17 2.56 18.24
C ASN A 93 4.93 4.04 18.62
N SER A 94 4.03 4.28 19.58
CA SER A 94 3.72 5.61 20.11
C SER A 94 3.29 6.62 19.03
N LEU A 95 2.55 6.15 18.00
CA LEU A 95 2.02 7.04 16.97
C LEU A 95 0.96 7.98 17.56
N ASP A 96 0.96 9.21 17.07
CA ASP A 96 -0.09 10.18 17.38
C ASP A 96 -1.35 9.88 16.57
N PHE A 97 -2.35 9.30 17.21
CA PHE A 97 -3.64 8.97 16.58
C PHE A 97 -4.53 10.18 16.29
N SER A 98 -4.15 11.39 16.64
CA SER A 98 -4.78 12.61 16.10
C SER A 98 -4.45 12.81 14.61
N LEU A 99 -3.40 12.14 14.13
CA LEU A 99 -2.88 12.23 12.76
C LEU A 99 -2.95 10.91 11.98
N VAL A 100 -3.55 9.86 12.56
CA VAL A 100 -3.70 8.55 11.91
C VAL A 100 -5.14 8.05 12.07
N ASP A 101 -5.79 7.72 10.99
CA ASP A 101 -7.14 7.12 11.02
C ASP A 101 -7.21 5.84 10.19
N THR A 102 -8.17 4.98 10.55
CA THR A 102 -8.40 3.69 9.89
C THR A 102 -9.82 3.61 9.35
N VAL A 103 -9.96 3.26 8.07
CA VAL A 103 -11.24 3.25 7.35
C VAL A 103 -11.49 1.87 6.75
N GLN A 104 -12.59 1.22 7.12
CA GLN A 104 -12.99 -0.05 6.50
C GLN A 104 -13.65 0.23 5.16
N CYS A 105 -12.96 -0.09 4.07
CA CYS A 105 -13.51 0.04 2.71
C CYS A 105 -12.72 -0.78 1.71
N ASP A 106 -13.30 -0.97 0.53
CA ASP A 106 -12.59 -1.51 -0.63
C ASP A 106 -11.76 -0.38 -1.26
N LEU A 107 -10.44 -0.59 -1.27
CA LEU A 107 -9.45 0.36 -1.81
C LEU A 107 -9.66 1.79 -1.25
N LEU A 108 -10.15 2.71 -2.08
CA LEU A 108 -10.39 4.12 -1.76
C LEU A 108 -11.89 4.50 -1.82
N GLU A 109 -12.81 3.53 -1.86
CA GLU A 109 -14.24 3.79 -2.12
C GLU A 109 -14.95 4.59 -1.03
N ALA A 110 -14.43 4.61 0.21
CA ALA A 110 -14.98 5.43 1.28
C ALA A 110 -14.64 6.93 1.14
N PHE A 111 -13.67 7.28 0.31
CA PHE A 111 -13.22 8.65 0.17
C PHE A 111 -13.97 9.37 -0.95
N ASN A 112 -14.33 10.63 -0.70
CA ASN A 112 -14.97 11.46 -1.70
C ASN A 112 -13.93 11.97 -2.71
N VAL A 113 -13.98 11.48 -3.94
CA VAL A 113 -13.05 11.85 -5.01
C VAL A 113 -13.09 13.35 -5.31
N ASP A 114 -14.25 14.00 -5.30
CA ASP A 114 -14.36 15.44 -5.59
C ASP A 114 -13.65 16.32 -4.55
N ARG A 115 -13.54 15.81 -3.32
CA ARG A 115 -12.86 16.52 -2.22
C ARG A 115 -11.36 16.23 -2.15
N LEU A 116 -10.94 15.03 -2.49
CA LEU A 116 -9.55 14.57 -2.34
C LEU A 116 -8.79 14.47 -3.66
N SER A 117 -9.43 14.69 -4.81
CA SER A 117 -8.75 14.72 -6.10
C SER A 117 -7.57 15.70 -6.07
N GLY A 118 -6.41 15.21 -6.45
CA GLY A 118 -5.18 15.99 -6.52
C GLY A 118 -4.62 16.44 -5.17
N LYS A 119 -4.99 15.80 -4.04
CA LYS A 119 -4.58 16.22 -2.69
C LYS A 119 -3.81 15.19 -1.89
N ILE A 120 -3.69 13.96 -2.38
CA ILE A 120 -2.97 12.91 -1.67
C ILE A 120 -1.51 12.91 -2.13
N ASP A 121 -0.60 13.09 -1.19
CA ASP A 121 0.82 13.21 -1.50
C ASP A 121 1.51 11.85 -1.60
N LEU A 122 1.05 10.87 -0.81
CA LEU A 122 1.59 9.53 -0.81
C LEU A 122 0.47 8.49 -0.81
N ILE A 123 0.56 7.52 -1.73
CA ILE A 123 -0.27 6.32 -1.70
C ILE A 123 0.67 5.11 -1.64
N LEU A 124 0.42 4.20 -0.70
CA LEU A 124 1.19 2.97 -0.51
C LEU A 124 0.26 1.79 -0.71
N PHE A 125 0.69 0.79 -1.47
CA PHE A 125 -0.13 -0.39 -1.69
C PHE A 125 0.71 -1.65 -1.90
N ASN A 126 0.54 -2.60 -1.00
CA ASN A 126 0.96 -3.97 -1.17
C ASN A 126 -0.30 -4.81 -1.50
N PRO A 127 -0.66 -4.97 -2.79
CA PRO A 127 -1.89 -5.63 -3.20
C PRO A 127 -1.80 -7.14 -3.10
N PRO A 128 -2.91 -7.89 -3.19
CA PRO A 128 -2.88 -9.27 -3.62
C PRO A 128 -2.37 -9.32 -5.07
N TYR A 129 -1.15 -9.81 -5.26
CA TYR A 129 -0.41 -9.79 -6.54
C TYR A 129 -0.13 -11.17 -7.12
N VAL A 130 -0.42 -12.25 -6.40
CA VAL A 130 -0.15 -13.63 -6.86
C VAL A 130 -1.11 -13.99 -7.99
N PRO A 131 -0.61 -14.43 -9.16
CA PRO A 131 -1.47 -14.94 -10.23
C PRO A 131 -2.33 -16.10 -9.71
N SER A 132 -3.63 -16.04 -9.97
CA SER A 132 -4.60 -17.02 -9.50
C SER A 132 -5.68 -17.25 -10.56
N THR A 133 -6.25 -18.44 -10.56
CA THR A 133 -7.38 -18.78 -11.44
C THR A 133 -8.68 -18.18 -10.89
N ASP A 134 -9.68 -18.04 -11.76
CA ASP A 134 -11.01 -17.57 -11.33
C ASP A 134 -11.68 -18.53 -10.33
N GLU A 135 -11.31 -19.82 -10.37
CA GLU A 135 -11.77 -20.83 -9.41
C GLU A 135 -11.18 -20.64 -8.01
N GLU A 136 -9.91 -20.20 -7.92
CA GLU A 136 -9.23 -19.88 -6.65
C GLU A 136 -9.74 -18.59 -6.03
N ILE A 137 -10.22 -17.64 -6.83
CA ILE A 137 -10.78 -16.38 -6.36
C ILE A 137 -12.16 -16.58 -5.75
N GLY A 138 -12.90 -17.62 -6.20
CA GLY A 138 -14.29 -17.90 -5.81
C GLY A 138 -15.29 -16.84 -6.31
N PRO A 139 -16.59 -17.13 -6.27
CA PRO A 139 -17.60 -16.12 -6.53
C PRO A 139 -17.57 -15.03 -5.46
N THR A 140 -17.77 -13.79 -5.85
CA THR A 140 -17.78 -12.58 -4.97
C THR A 140 -18.90 -12.61 -3.91
N THR A 141 -19.51 -13.76 -3.66
CA THR A 141 -20.57 -13.98 -2.67
C THR A 141 -20.04 -14.79 -1.50
N SER A 142 -20.44 -14.44 -0.32
CA SER A 142 -20.28 -14.92 1.07
C SER A 142 -19.63 -16.29 1.40
N GLU A 143 -19.06 -17.02 0.45
CA GLU A 143 -18.39 -18.32 0.63
C GLU A 143 -16.92 -18.32 0.15
N CYS A 144 -16.34 -17.15 -0.14
CA CYS A 144 -14.91 -17.05 -0.44
C CYS A 144 -14.12 -17.49 0.79
N ASN A 145 -13.14 -18.36 0.60
CA ASN A 145 -12.09 -18.55 1.59
C ASN A 145 -11.48 -17.17 1.87
N GLU A 146 -11.66 -16.68 3.11
CA GLU A 146 -11.15 -15.36 3.51
C GLU A 146 -9.66 -15.20 3.15
N ASP A 147 -8.90 -16.29 3.17
CA ASP A 147 -7.48 -16.32 2.82
C ASP A 147 -7.20 -15.99 1.35
N SER A 148 -8.06 -16.40 0.40
CA SER A 148 -7.85 -16.12 -1.02
C SER A 148 -7.90 -14.63 -1.38
N LEU A 149 -8.62 -13.82 -0.59
CA LEU A 149 -8.74 -12.37 -0.79
C LEU A 149 -7.40 -11.63 -0.62
N TYR A 150 -6.44 -12.20 0.14
CA TYR A 150 -5.16 -11.54 0.42
C TYR A 150 -4.05 -11.86 -0.58
N TYR A 151 -4.16 -13.00 -1.29
CA TYR A 151 -3.10 -13.46 -2.21
C TYR A 151 -3.56 -13.49 -3.66
N ALA A 152 -4.85 -13.70 -3.92
CA ALA A 152 -5.39 -13.95 -5.24
C ALA A 152 -5.52 -12.67 -6.07
N GLY A 153 -4.51 -12.39 -6.86
CA GLY A 153 -4.46 -11.22 -7.74
C GLY A 153 -5.22 -11.38 -9.07
N GLY A 154 -5.82 -12.54 -9.34
CA GLY A 154 -6.48 -12.86 -10.61
C GLY A 154 -5.50 -13.15 -11.73
N HIS A 155 -5.99 -13.10 -12.97
CA HIS A 155 -5.15 -13.32 -14.14
C HIS A 155 -3.92 -12.40 -14.12
N ASN A 156 -2.73 -12.98 -14.20
CA ASN A 156 -1.44 -12.30 -14.04
C ASN A 156 -1.25 -11.55 -12.71
N GLY A 157 -2.09 -11.78 -11.68
CA GLY A 157 -1.98 -11.11 -10.39
C GLY A 157 -2.31 -9.61 -10.41
N ARG A 158 -2.96 -9.09 -11.45
CA ARG A 158 -3.11 -7.63 -11.68
C ARG A 158 -4.50 -7.08 -11.38
N ARG A 159 -5.47 -7.95 -11.14
CA ARG A 159 -6.90 -7.57 -11.03
C ARG A 159 -7.15 -6.44 -10.03
N VAL A 160 -6.53 -6.50 -8.85
CA VAL A 160 -6.76 -5.50 -7.80
C VAL A 160 -5.91 -4.26 -8.03
N MET A 161 -4.63 -4.43 -8.37
CA MET A 161 -3.74 -3.30 -8.61
C MET A 161 -4.19 -2.42 -9.78
N GLU A 162 -4.76 -2.98 -10.84
CA GLU A 162 -5.26 -2.23 -11.99
C GLU A 162 -6.45 -1.32 -11.64
N ARG A 163 -7.28 -1.69 -10.67
CA ARG A 163 -8.37 -0.84 -10.18
C ARG A 163 -7.85 0.47 -9.58
N ILE A 164 -6.69 0.45 -8.95
CA ILE A 164 -6.03 1.65 -8.42
C ILE A 164 -5.21 2.36 -9.50
N LEU A 165 -4.39 1.64 -10.24
CA LEU A 165 -3.53 2.20 -11.29
C LEU A 165 -4.30 3.06 -12.31
N SER A 166 -5.54 2.64 -12.65
CA SER A 166 -6.40 3.37 -13.57
C SER A 166 -6.89 4.72 -13.06
N LYS A 167 -6.84 4.97 -11.74
CA LYS A 167 -7.42 6.15 -11.08
C LYS A 167 -6.42 6.91 -10.20
N VAL A 168 -5.27 6.31 -9.88
CA VAL A 168 -4.33 6.87 -8.89
C VAL A 168 -3.85 8.28 -9.25
N GLN A 169 -3.72 8.57 -10.55
CA GLN A 169 -3.37 9.90 -11.04
C GLN A 169 -4.36 10.99 -10.60
N ASP A 170 -5.65 10.64 -10.45
CA ASP A 170 -6.69 11.59 -10.07
C ASP A 170 -6.65 11.90 -8.56
N TRP A 171 -6.09 10.99 -7.77
CA TRP A 171 -5.95 11.14 -6.33
C TRP A 171 -4.68 11.87 -5.92
N LEU A 172 -3.56 11.60 -6.59
CA LEU A 172 -2.26 12.16 -6.25
C LEU A 172 -2.22 13.67 -6.45
N SER A 173 -1.59 14.38 -5.54
CA SER A 173 -1.19 15.77 -5.72
C SER A 173 -0.12 15.90 -6.80
N PRO A 174 0.06 17.06 -7.46
CA PRO A 174 1.19 17.29 -8.36
C PRO A 174 2.52 17.02 -7.66
N GLY A 175 3.32 16.10 -8.20
CA GLY A 175 4.54 15.61 -7.56
C GLY A 175 4.33 14.52 -6.51
N GLY A 176 3.08 14.21 -6.16
CA GLY A 176 2.75 13.11 -5.24
C GLY A 176 3.17 11.75 -5.79
N ALA A 177 3.46 10.80 -4.90
CA ALA A 177 4.01 9.50 -5.23
C ALA A 177 3.08 8.34 -4.82
N PHE A 178 3.04 7.32 -5.69
CA PHE A 178 2.39 6.04 -5.43
C PHE A 178 3.43 4.92 -5.44
N TYR A 179 3.50 4.16 -4.35
CA TYR A 179 4.36 2.97 -4.23
C TYR A 179 3.50 1.73 -4.30
N LEU A 180 3.84 0.82 -5.22
CA LEU A 180 3.10 -0.40 -5.50
C LEU A 180 4.05 -1.59 -5.46
N VAL A 181 3.73 -2.59 -4.64
CA VAL A 181 4.43 -3.89 -4.66
C VAL A 181 3.89 -4.74 -5.81
N ALA A 182 4.79 -5.41 -6.50
CA ALA A 182 4.46 -6.31 -7.60
C ALA A 182 5.46 -7.48 -7.70
N LEU A 183 5.04 -8.56 -8.35
CA LEU A 183 5.90 -9.68 -8.75
C LEU A 183 6.35 -9.52 -10.21
N LYS A 184 7.40 -10.23 -10.58
CA LYS A 184 7.84 -10.36 -11.97
C LYS A 184 6.70 -10.86 -12.88
N GLU A 185 5.90 -11.80 -12.40
CA GLU A 185 4.77 -12.42 -13.10
C GLU A 185 3.65 -11.43 -13.41
N ASN A 186 3.62 -10.27 -12.74
CA ASN A 186 2.67 -9.19 -13.04
C ASN A 186 3.05 -8.37 -14.28
N ASP A 187 4.13 -8.68 -14.99
CA ASP A 187 4.68 -7.93 -16.12
C ASP A 187 4.91 -6.45 -15.78
N VAL A 188 5.86 -6.25 -14.87
CA VAL A 188 6.25 -4.93 -14.31
C VAL A 188 6.52 -3.89 -15.40
N HIS A 189 7.18 -4.29 -16.48
CA HIS A 189 7.51 -3.37 -17.57
C HIS A 189 6.27 -2.93 -18.35
N ASP A 190 5.27 -3.80 -18.50
CA ASP A 190 3.98 -3.46 -19.09
C ASP A 190 3.20 -2.49 -18.20
N ILE A 191 3.17 -2.73 -16.88
CA ILE A 191 2.57 -1.80 -15.92
C ILE A 191 3.20 -0.41 -16.06
N LEU A 192 4.52 -0.30 -16.05
CA LEU A 192 5.21 0.99 -16.17
C LEU A 192 4.91 1.72 -17.50
N ARG A 193 4.76 0.98 -18.61
CA ARG A 193 4.42 1.55 -19.91
C ARG A 193 3.00 2.06 -19.98
N ASN A 194 2.03 1.27 -19.52
CA ASN A 194 0.60 1.55 -19.68
C ASN A 194 0.15 2.79 -18.90
N TYR A 195 0.84 3.13 -17.82
CA TYR A 195 0.50 4.28 -16.97
C TYR A 195 1.46 5.48 -17.13
N SER A 196 2.24 5.53 -18.20
CA SER A 196 3.27 6.55 -18.42
C SER A 196 2.76 7.93 -18.85
N ASN A 197 1.49 8.09 -19.21
CA ASN A 197 0.96 9.36 -19.74
C ASN A 197 0.91 10.46 -18.67
N ALA A 198 0.25 10.20 -17.54
CA ALA A 198 0.10 11.15 -16.43
C ALA A 198 1.11 10.90 -15.30
N LEU A 199 1.71 9.72 -15.27
CA LEU A 199 2.62 9.28 -14.22
C LEU A 199 4.02 9.06 -14.79
N LYS A 200 5.04 9.35 -13.99
CA LYS A 200 6.41 8.92 -14.23
C LYS A 200 6.65 7.65 -13.39
N GLY A 201 6.60 6.48 -14.01
CA GLY A 201 6.83 5.19 -13.36
C GLY A 201 8.30 4.78 -13.40
N THR A 202 8.81 4.26 -12.30
CA THR A 202 10.16 3.68 -12.15
C THR A 202 10.12 2.47 -11.23
N ILE A 203 11.12 1.60 -11.31
CA ILE A 203 11.39 0.59 -10.28
C ILE A 203 12.18 1.30 -9.17
N ALA A 204 11.58 1.43 -7.99
CA ALA A 204 12.25 2.01 -6.82
C ALA A 204 13.23 1.01 -6.21
N LEU A 205 12.80 -0.25 -6.06
CA LEU A 205 13.63 -1.31 -5.52
C LEU A 205 13.16 -2.67 -6.06
N GLU A 206 14.08 -3.63 -6.16
CA GLU A 206 13.77 -5.01 -6.49
C GLU A 206 14.57 -5.98 -5.61
N ARG A 207 14.01 -7.17 -5.38
CA ARG A 207 14.66 -8.22 -4.58
C ARG A 207 14.20 -9.60 -5.00
N ARG A 208 15.14 -10.54 -5.05
CA ARG A 208 14.83 -11.96 -5.19
C ARG A 208 14.74 -12.62 -3.81
N CYS A 209 13.60 -13.23 -3.53
CA CYS A 209 13.29 -13.94 -2.30
C CYS A 209 12.89 -15.37 -2.64
N GLY A 210 13.83 -16.30 -2.57
CA GLY A 210 13.62 -17.69 -3.00
C GLY A 210 13.29 -17.75 -4.49
N ILE A 211 12.09 -18.22 -4.82
CA ILE A 211 11.60 -18.33 -6.22
C ILE A 211 10.95 -17.03 -6.71
N GLU A 212 10.55 -16.15 -5.81
CA GLU A 212 9.86 -14.91 -6.13
C GLU A 212 10.86 -13.81 -6.52
N HIS A 213 10.48 -12.98 -7.47
CA HIS A 213 11.17 -11.75 -7.78
C HIS A 213 10.22 -10.57 -7.56
N LEU A 214 10.41 -9.91 -6.43
CA LEU A 214 9.59 -8.81 -5.94
C LEU A 214 10.12 -7.46 -6.43
N PHE A 215 9.20 -6.54 -6.68
CA PHE A 215 9.47 -5.18 -7.11
C PHE A 215 8.64 -4.20 -6.30
N VAL A 216 9.21 -3.04 -6.01
CA VAL A 216 8.46 -1.85 -5.62
C VAL A 216 8.50 -0.87 -6.78
N LEU A 217 7.34 -0.60 -7.36
CA LEU A 217 7.15 0.39 -8.40
C LEU A 217 6.81 1.74 -7.77
N LYS A 218 7.45 2.80 -8.24
CA LYS A 218 7.16 4.17 -7.83
C LYS A 218 6.60 4.94 -9.01
N PHE A 219 5.44 5.54 -8.82
CA PHE A 219 4.79 6.42 -9.80
C PHE A 219 4.69 7.82 -9.21
N ILE A 220 5.21 8.81 -9.91
CA ILE A 220 5.10 10.23 -9.53
C ILE A 220 4.12 10.89 -10.48
N ARG A 221 3.10 11.58 -9.93
CA ARG A 221 2.22 12.41 -10.75
C ARG A 221 3.00 13.57 -11.35
N ARG A 222 2.94 13.72 -12.66
CA ARG A 222 3.56 14.86 -13.35
C ARG A 222 2.85 16.15 -12.94
N PRO A 223 3.57 17.27 -12.81
CA PRO A 223 2.95 18.59 -12.66
C PRO A 223 1.96 18.85 -13.80
N ASP A 224 0.85 19.49 -13.46
CA ASP A 224 -0.08 19.99 -14.47
C ASP A 224 0.67 21.01 -15.38
N LYS A 225 0.49 20.90 -16.68
CA LYS A 225 1.15 21.80 -17.65
C LYS A 225 0.56 23.18 -17.61
#